data_137d7486954ef7bd408dd7eeaad1cf76
#
_entry.id   137d7486954ef7bd408dd7eeaad1cf76
#
_cell.length_a   1.000
_cell.length_b   1.000
_cell.length_c   1.000
_cell.angle_alpha   90.00
_cell.angle_beta   90.00
_cell.angle_gamma   90.00
#
_symmetry.space_group_name_H-M   'P 1'
#
loop_
_entity.id
_entity.type
_entity.pdbx_description
1 polymer ?
#
loop_
_entity_poly.entity_id
_entity_poly.type
_entity_poly.pdbx_seq_one_letter_code
_entity_poly.pdbx_strand_id
1 'polypeptide(L)'
;MQNNNENKNVFEIENLSFAYDKHEVLNNLNLSFHEGIVTTMIGPNGCGKSTLLQLMTKNLKPSGGKILLQGEDIAQIRQKQFAQSVAVVHQYNTAPPDLTVEKLVSYGRIPYHKMGVPFDKAKDMERIEWALEITNTTKHKDKTVSQLSGGQKQRVWIAMALAQDAKVLLLDEPTTYLDIRYQLQILRLIRRLNEEYGFTIIMVLHDVNQSLYYSDEIVALKAGKCIAQGSPQQILTGELIQKVYDVTLKVSDIDGKRFILPV
;
A
#
# COMPACT_ATOMS: atom_id res chain seq x y z
N MET A 1 9.80 20.02 -25.85
CA MET A 1 8.69 20.49 -24.98
C MET A 1 8.88 19.77 -23.66
N GLN A 2 9.41 20.48 -22.66
CA GLN A 2 9.55 19.95 -21.30
C GLN A 2 8.15 19.88 -20.70
N ASN A 3 7.65 18.67 -20.49
CA ASN A 3 6.46 18.46 -19.69
C ASN A 3 6.80 18.81 -18.24
N ASN A 4 6.39 19.98 -17.80
CA ASN A 4 6.22 20.29 -16.39
C ASN A 4 5.03 19.45 -15.87
N ASN A 5 5.21 18.15 -15.66
CA ASN A 5 4.38 17.41 -14.74
C ASN A 5 4.84 17.82 -13.33
N GLU A 6 4.27 18.89 -12.79
CA GLU A 6 4.27 19.07 -11.34
C GLU A 6 3.63 17.79 -10.78
N ASN A 7 4.43 16.96 -10.10
CA ASN A 7 3.96 15.71 -9.49
C ASN A 7 2.87 16.07 -8.48
N LYS A 8 1.61 15.83 -8.86
CA LYS A 8 0.46 16.10 -8.00
C LYS A 8 0.51 15.17 -6.79
N ASN A 9 0.39 15.74 -5.60
CA ASN A 9 0.37 14.96 -4.37
C ASN A 9 -0.99 14.27 -4.21
N VAL A 10 -0.97 12.98 -3.93
CA VAL A 10 -2.16 12.22 -3.53
C VAL A 10 -2.38 12.30 -2.04
N PHE A 11 -1.29 12.18 -1.24
CA PHE A 11 -1.32 12.44 0.18
C PHE A 11 -0.26 13.50 0.55
N GLU A 12 -0.63 14.37 1.47
CA GLU A 12 0.28 15.31 2.12
C GLU A 12 0.14 15.19 3.63
N ILE A 13 1.26 15.07 4.30
CA ILE A 13 1.36 14.87 5.73
C ILE A 13 2.08 16.09 6.30
N GLU A 14 1.40 16.82 7.18
CA GLU A 14 1.89 18.08 7.72
C GLU A 14 1.99 18.01 9.24
N ASN A 15 3.22 18.11 9.75
CA ASN A 15 3.55 18.14 11.17
C ASN A 15 2.89 17.01 11.99
N LEU A 16 2.77 15.83 11.36
CA LEU A 16 2.04 14.70 11.91
C LEU A 16 2.75 14.13 13.12
N SER A 17 2.04 14.05 14.24
CA SER A 17 2.51 13.42 15.48
C SER A 17 1.48 12.41 15.97
N PHE A 18 1.98 11.32 16.53
CA PHE A 18 1.15 10.28 17.12
C PHE A 18 1.87 9.53 18.22
N ALA A 19 1.15 9.21 19.29
CA ALA A 19 1.62 8.37 20.40
C ALA A 19 0.57 7.33 20.77
N TYR A 20 1.03 6.12 21.12
CA TYR A 20 0.25 5.15 21.87
C TYR A 20 0.47 5.41 23.36
N ASP A 21 -0.56 5.85 24.06
CA ASP A 21 -0.47 6.30 25.45
C ASP A 21 0.65 7.36 25.63
N LYS A 22 1.77 7.00 26.24
CA LYS A 22 2.93 7.87 26.47
C LYS A 22 4.09 7.59 25.52
N HIS A 23 3.97 6.59 24.64
CA HIS A 23 5.03 6.21 23.72
C HIS A 23 4.83 6.92 22.37
N GLU A 24 5.64 7.93 22.10
CA GLU A 24 5.64 8.66 20.84
C GLU A 24 6.19 7.77 19.72
N VAL A 25 5.41 7.63 18.64
CA VAL A 25 5.75 6.82 17.47
C VAL A 25 6.07 7.66 16.25
N LEU A 26 5.34 8.77 16.06
CA LEU A 26 5.59 9.75 15.01
C LEU A 26 5.74 11.13 15.65
N ASN A 27 6.76 11.89 15.19
CA ASN A 27 7.08 13.18 15.74
C ASN A 27 7.29 14.21 14.63
N ASN A 28 6.36 15.13 14.49
CA ASN A 28 6.41 16.24 13.53
C ASN A 28 6.80 15.78 12.12
N LEU A 29 6.20 14.67 11.66
CA LEU A 29 6.48 14.09 10.36
C LEU A 29 5.87 14.95 9.25
N ASN A 30 6.72 15.34 8.28
CA ASN A 30 6.30 16.00 7.04
C ASN A 30 6.71 15.13 5.87
N LEU A 31 5.76 14.83 4.97
CA LEU A 31 5.94 13.88 3.90
C LEU A 31 4.85 14.06 2.84
N SER A 32 5.16 13.82 1.57
CA SER A 32 4.17 13.77 0.50
C SER A 32 4.30 12.49 -0.31
N PHE A 33 3.16 12.01 -0.82
CA PHE A 33 3.09 10.88 -1.74
C PHE A 33 2.50 11.35 -3.05
N HIS A 34 3.14 10.99 -4.16
CA HIS A 34 2.77 11.45 -5.50
C HIS A 34 1.74 10.55 -6.16
N GLU A 35 0.86 11.15 -6.98
CA GLU A 35 -0.16 10.43 -7.74
C GLU A 35 0.47 9.64 -8.89
N GLY A 36 -0.07 8.45 -9.18
CA GLY A 36 0.27 7.66 -10.36
C GLY A 36 1.57 6.85 -10.28
N ILE A 37 2.23 6.81 -9.13
CA ILE A 37 3.47 6.06 -8.93
C ILE A 37 3.35 5.01 -7.83
N VAL A 38 4.34 4.12 -7.76
CA VAL A 38 4.53 3.16 -6.66
C VAL A 38 5.53 3.73 -5.67
N THR A 39 5.06 4.14 -4.49
CA THR A 39 5.92 4.57 -3.38
C THR A 39 6.03 3.47 -2.33
N THR A 40 7.25 3.12 -1.93
CA THR A 40 7.50 2.13 -0.88
C THR A 40 8.07 2.77 0.37
N MET A 41 7.45 2.50 1.51
CA MET A 41 8.00 2.85 2.81
C MET A 41 8.90 1.74 3.32
N ILE A 42 10.14 2.09 3.69
CA ILE A 42 11.13 1.20 4.29
C ILE A 42 11.59 1.73 5.65
N GLY A 43 12.18 0.87 6.46
CA GLY A 43 12.75 1.21 7.76
C GLY A 43 12.65 0.06 8.76
N PRO A 44 13.34 0.12 9.90
CA PRO A 44 13.34 -0.94 10.90
C PRO A 44 11.94 -1.16 11.51
N ASN A 45 11.77 -2.31 12.16
CA ASN A 45 10.54 -2.59 12.89
C ASN A 45 10.33 -1.55 14.00
N GLY A 46 9.08 -1.14 14.21
CA GLY A 46 8.73 -0.13 15.21
C GLY A 46 9.03 1.33 14.81
N CYS A 47 9.57 1.61 13.62
CA CYS A 47 9.85 3.00 13.21
C CYS A 47 8.62 3.84 12.82
N GLY A 48 7.40 3.26 12.80
CA GLY A 48 6.16 3.98 12.58
C GLY A 48 5.48 3.74 11.23
N LYS A 49 5.97 2.85 10.34
CA LYS A 49 5.39 2.61 9.00
C LYS A 49 3.91 2.20 9.03
N SER A 50 3.58 1.13 9.74
CA SER A 50 2.19 0.65 9.85
C SER A 50 1.30 1.63 10.63
N THR A 51 1.87 2.34 11.61
CA THR A 51 1.16 3.41 12.32
C THR A 51 0.81 4.56 11.36
N LEU A 52 1.75 4.96 10.50
CA LEU A 52 1.50 5.96 9.46
C LEU A 52 0.39 5.51 8.51
N LEU A 53 0.43 4.26 8.01
CA LEU A 53 -0.65 3.71 7.19
C LEU A 53 -2.01 3.73 7.93
N GLN A 54 -2.04 3.36 9.21
CA GLN A 54 -3.28 3.40 10.00
C GLN A 54 -3.84 4.81 10.19
N LEU A 55 -2.98 5.81 10.31
CA LEU A 55 -3.37 7.22 10.34
C LEU A 55 -3.90 7.66 8.97
N MET A 56 -3.20 7.32 7.88
CA MET A 56 -3.62 7.61 6.50
C MET A 56 -4.95 6.95 6.14
N THR A 57 -5.30 5.82 6.76
CA THR A 57 -6.57 5.09 6.56
C THR A 57 -7.69 5.50 7.52
N LYS A 58 -7.45 6.49 8.38
CA LYS A 58 -8.40 6.96 9.42
C LYS A 58 -8.71 5.90 10.49
N ASN A 59 -7.93 4.81 10.59
CA ASN A 59 -8.07 3.82 11.66
C ASN A 59 -7.54 4.35 12.99
N LEU A 60 -6.60 5.31 12.93
CA LEU A 60 -6.10 6.06 14.07
C LEU A 60 -6.34 7.56 13.86
N LYS A 61 -6.39 8.32 14.95
CA LYS A 61 -6.45 9.78 14.92
C LYS A 61 -5.09 10.35 15.33
N PRO A 62 -4.53 11.32 14.60
CA PRO A 62 -3.28 11.95 14.98
C PRO A 62 -3.44 12.71 16.31
N SER A 63 -2.35 12.78 17.10
CA SER A 63 -2.27 13.65 18.27
C SER A 63 -1.91 15.10 17.91
N GLY A 64 -1.34 15.31 16.73
CA GLY A 64 -1.03 16.63 16.18
C GLY A 64 -0.79 16.56 14.68
N GLY A 65 -0.87 17.72 14.01
CA GLY A 65 -0.76 17.81 12.56
C GLY A 65 -2.01 17.36 11.81
N LYS A 66 -1.89 17.17 10.50
CA LYS A 66 -2.99 16.74 9.64
C LYS A 66 -2.49 15.89 8.47
N ILE A 67 -3.41 15.18 7.83
CA ILE A 67 -3.18 14.43 6.60
C ILE A 67 -4.19 14.90 5.57
N LEU A 68 -3.70 15.32 4.43
CA LEU A 68 -4.52 15.73 3.30
C LEU A 68 -4.56 14.61 2.26
N LEU A 69 -5.72 14.35 1.69
CA LEU A 69 -5.94 13.52 0.51
C LEU A 69 -6.38 14.44 -0.63
N GLN A 70 -5.53 14.58 -1.65
CA GLN A 70 -5.76 15.48 -2.79
C GLN A 70 -6.10 16.93 -2.36
N GLY A 71 -5.41 17.41 -1.31
CA GLY A 71 -5.58 18.75 -0.74
C GLY A 71 -6.71 18.90 0.30
N GLU A 72 -7.56 17.90 0.51
CA GLU A 72 -8.62 17.92 1.52
C GLU A 72 -8.20 17.16 2.79
N ASP A 73 -8.40 17.76 3.96
CA ASP A 73 -8.11 17.08 5.24
C ASP A 73 -8.97 15.83 5.40
N ILE A 74 -8.31 14.65 5.53
CA ILE A 74 -9.02 13.37 5.65
C ILE A 74 -9.98 13.34 6.85
N ALA A 75 -9.74 14.15 7.88
CA ALA A 75 -10.64 14.24 9.03
C ALA A 75 -12.02 14.78 8.62
N GLN A 76 -12.09 15.61 7.59
CA GLN A 76 -13.33 16.23 7.07
C GLN A 76 -14.04 15.34 6.04
N ILE A 77 -13.32 14.44 5.37
CA ILE A 77 -13.88 13.55 4.35
C ILE A 77 -14.78 12.52 5.04
N ARG A 78 -16.00 12.35 4.55
CA ARG A 78 -16.92 11.30 5.05
C ARG A 78 -16.33 9.92 4.77
N GLN A 79 -16.49 8.97 5.73
CA GLN A 79 -15.93 7.62 5.61
C GLN A 79 -16.23 6.92 4.28
N LYS A 80 -17.45 7.08 3.80
CA LYS A 80 -17.89 6.51 2.52
C LYS A 80 -17.15 7.10 1.32
N GLN A 81 -16.97 8.41 1.27
CA GLN A 81 -16.22 9.11 0.22
C GLN A 81 -14.74 8.73 0.27
N PHE A 82 -14.17 8.68 1.49
CA PHE A 82 -12.80 8.22 1.68
C PHE A 82 -12.61 6.81 1.14
N ALA A 83 -13.51 5.87 1.47
CA ALA A 83 -13.47 4.50 0.98
C ALA A 83 -13.70 4.37 -0.55
N GLN A 84 -14.26 5.36 -1.23
CA GLN A 84 -14.33 5.41 -2.70
C GLN A 84 -13.04 5.91 -3.35
N SER A 85 -12.15 6.54 -2.59
CA SER A 85 -10.88 7.09 -3.07
C SER A 85 -9.67 6.23 -2.72
N VAL A 86 -9.71 5.57 -1.54
CA VAL A 86 -8.58 4.83 -0.97
C VAL A 86 -9.01 3.43 -0.59
N ALA A 87 -8.35 2.42 -1.16
CA ALA A 87 -8.50 1.02 -0.78
C ALA A 87 -7.27 0.55 0.03
N VAL A 88 -7.48 -0.39 0.94
CA VAL A 88 -6.43 -0.84 1.87
C VAL A 88 -6.40 -2.35 1.93
N VAL A 89 -5.18 -2.92 1.91
CA VAL A 89 -4.92 -4.31 2.26
C VAL A 89 -3.98 -4.31 3.47
N HIS A 90 -4.48 -4.81 4.59
CA HIS A 90 -3.71 -4.89 5.84
C HIS A 90 -2.75 -6.09 5.84
N GLN A 91 -1.77 -6.07 6.72
CA GLN A 91 -0.84 -7.18 6.92
C GLN A 91 -1.55 -8.46 7.37
N TYR A 92 -2.47 -8.32 8.32
CA TYR A 92 -3.30 -9.43 8.82
C TYR A 92 -4.74 -9.22 8.40
N ASN A 93 -5.20 -10.08 7.50
CA ASN A 93 -6.58 -10.07 7.05
C ASN A 93 -7.23 -11.40 7.43
N THR A 94 -8.42 -11.34 8.02
CA THR A 94 -9.22 -12.50 8.40
C THR A 94 -10.58 -12.45 7.75
N ALA A 95 -11.12 -13.61 7.42
CA ALA A 95 -12.48 -13.75 6.92
C ALA A 95 -13.16 -14.95 7.61
N PRO A 96 -14.48 -14.95 7.75
CA PRO A 96 -15.22 -16.13 8.16
C PRO A 96 -14.81 -17.36 7.32
N PRO A 97 -14.63 -18.53 7.93
CA PRO A 97 -14.05 -19.69 7.26
C PRO A 97 -14.91 -20.24 6.10
N ASP A 98 -16.21 -20.02 6.15
CA ASP A 98 -17.22 -20.44 5.18
C ASP A 98 -17.47 -19.40 4.08
N LEU A 99 -16.84 -18.21 4.16
CA LEU A 99 -17.02 -17.15 3.18
C LEU A 99 -16.36 -17.53 1.85
N THR A 100 -17.13 -17.47 0.75
CA THR A 100 -16.57 -17.70 -0.59
C THR A 100 -15.73 -16.52 -1.06
N VAL A 101 -14.80 -16.80 -1.99
CA VAL A 101 -13.93 -15.76 -2.59
C VAL A 101 -14.76 -14.67 -3.25
N GLU A 102 -15.75 -15.02 -4.08
CA GLU A 102 -16.62 -14.06 -4.74
C GLU A 102 -17.34 -13.17 -3.72
N LYS A 103 -17.87 -13.78 -2.65
CA LYS A 103 -18.55 -13.03 -1.60
C LYS A 103 -17.61 -12.08 -0.86
N LEU A 104 -16.37 -12.51 -0.55
CA LEU A 104 -15.37 -11.64 0.05
C LEU A 104 -15.05 -10.46 -0.87
N VAL A 105 -14.79 -10.71 -2.15
CA VAL A 105 -14.47 -9.66 -3.13
C VAL A 105 -15.65 -8.69 -3.29
N SER A 106 -16.90 -9.17 -3.20
CA SER A 106 -18.09 -8.32 -3.27
C SER A 106 -18.17 -7.28 -2.14
N TYR A 107 -17.51 -7.49 -1.01
CA TYR A 107 -17.46 -6.50 0.08
C TYR A 107 -16.70 -5.23 -0.32
N GLY A 108 -15.83 -5.28 -1.33
CA GLY A 108 -15.24 -4.08 -1.93
C GLY A 108 -16.28 -3.11 -2.48
N ARG A 109 -17.50 -3.58 -2.80
CA ARG A 109 -18.57 -2.74 -3.33
C ARG A 109 -19.41 -2.02 -2.27
N ILE A 110 -19.25 -2.35 -0.97
CA ILE A 110 -19.99 -1.73 0.13
C ILE A 110 -19.98 -0.18 0.09
N PRO A 111 -18.89 0.52 -0.24
CA PRO A 111 -18.89 1.98 -0.31
C PRO A 111 -19.85 2.58 -1.35
N TYR A 112 -20.34 1.80 -2.29
CA TYR A 112 -21.29 2.27 -3.33
C TYR A 112 -22.76 2.02 -2.96
N HIS A 113 -23.02 1.16 -1.99
CA HIS A 113 -24.39 0.85 -1.57
C HIS A 113 -24.98 2.00 -0.75
N LYS A 114 -26.23 2.39 -1.06
CA LYS A 114 -26.99 3.41 -0.33
C LYS A 114 -28.25 2.76 0.23
N MET A 115 -28.59 3.05 1.48
CA MET A 115 -29.87 2.62 2.05
C MET A 115 -31.04 3.16 1.20
N GLY A 116 -32.00 2.28 0.88
CA GLY A 116 -33.18 2.65 0.13
C GLY A 116 -33.00 2.86 -1.38
N VAL A 117 -31.80 2.64 -1.92
CA VAL A 117 -31.53 2.70 -3.38
C VAL A 117 -31.22 1.28 -3.87
N PRO A 118 -31.90 0.80 -4.93
CA PRO A 118 -31.55 -0.49 -5.54
C PRO A 118 -30.06 -0.55 -5.92
N PHE A 119 -29.44 -1.69 -5.70
CA PHE A 119 -28.05 -1.93 -6.12
C PHE A 119 -27.98 -2.01 -7.64
N ASP A 120 -26.97 -1.37 -8.21
CA ASP A 120 -26.58 -1.64 -9.59
C ASP A 120 -25.80 -2.96 -9.64
N LYS A 121 -26.56 -4.05 -9.64
CA LYS A 121 -25.98 -5.40 -9.63
C LYS A 121 -25.07 -5.66 -10.83
N ALA A 122 -25.39 -5.10 -11.99
CA ALA A 122 -24.60 -5.30 -13.20
C ALA A 122 -23.23 -4.64 -13.07
N LYS A 123 -23.18 -3.39 -12.63
CA LYS A 123 -21.93 -2.65 -12.42
C LYS A 123 -21.09 -3.26 -11.29
N ASP A 124 -21.72 -3.71 -10.21
CA ASP A 124 -20.99 -4.35 -9.11
C ASP A 124 -20.40 -5.68 -9.57
N MET A 125 -21.15 -6.51 -10.32
CA MET A 125 -20.64 -7.77 -10.87
C MET A 125 -19.49 -7.54 -11.85
N GLU A 126 -19.59 -6.59 -12.76
CA GLU A 126 -18.52 -6.21 -13.68
C GLU A 126 -17.21 -5.90 -12.92
N ARG A 127 -17.29 -5.13 -11.83
CA ARG A 127 -16.11 -4.78 -11.03
C ARG A 127 -15.55 -5.96 -10.23
N ILE A 128 -16.42 -6.82 -9.72
CA ILE A 128 -16.02 -8.05 -9.03
C ILE A 128 -15.31 -9.00 -10.00
N GLU A 129 -15.90 -9.25 -11.17
CA GLU A 129 -15.32 -10.12 -12.20
C GLU A 129 -13.98 -9.59 -12.69
N TRP A 130 -13.89 -8.29 -13.00
CA TRP A 130 -12.64 -7.64 -13.36
C TRP A 130 -11.56 -7.82 -12.27
N ALA A 131 -11.90 -7.60 -11.00
CA ALA A 131 -10.95 -7.74 -9.89
C ALA A 131 -10.46 -9.18 -9.73
N LEU A 132 -11.35 -10.17 -9.87
CA LEU A 132 -11.02 -11.60 -9.84
C LEU A 132 -10.10 -12.00 -11.01
N GLU A 133 -10.35 -11.45 -12.20
CA GLU A 133 -9.55 -11.71 -13.40
C GLU A 133 -8.14 -11.13 -13.27
N ILE A 134 -8.02 -9.85 -12.93
CA ILE A 134 -6.73 -9.15 -12.81
C ILE A 134 -5.83 -9.81 -11.76
N THR A 135 -6.39 -10.30 -10.67
CA THR A 135 -5.66 -11.00 -9.62
C THR A 135 -5.45 -12.49 -9.90
N ASN A 136 -5.98 -13.00 -11.02
CA ASN A 136 -5.95 -14.42 -11.38
C ASN A 136 -6.57 -15.35 -10.30
N THR A 137 -7.72 -14.93 -9.74
CA THR A 137 -8.46 -15.65 -8.70
C THR A 137 -9.82 -16.17 -9.15
N THR A 138 -10.26 -15.90 -10.38
CA THR A 138 -11.55 -16.31 -10.95
C THR A 138 -11.84 -17.79 -10.78
N LYS A 139 -10.83 -18.67 -11.00
CA LYS A 139 -10.95 -20.13 -10.82
C LYS A 139 -11.22 -20.58 -9.38
N HIS A 140 -11.12 -19.67 -8.44
CA HIS A 140 -11.33 -19.92 -7.01
C HIS A 140 -12.60 -19.26 -6.47
N LYS A 141 -13.40 -18.58 -7.31
CA LYS A 141 -14.52 -17.73 -6.88
C LYS A 141 -15.51 -18.44 -5.96
N ASP A 142 -15.79 -19.71 -6.26
CA ASP A 142 -16.75 -20.54 -5.51
C ASP A 142 -16.15 -21.26 -4.29
N LYS A 143 -14.81 -21.23 -4.13
CA LYS A 143 -14.12 -21.83 -2.97
C LYS A 143 -14.27 -20.95 -1.75
N THR A 144 -14.26 -21.57 -0.58
CA THR A 144 -14.13 -20.80 0.67
C THR A 144 -12.70 -20.25 0.83
N VAL A 145 -12.56 -19.10 1.45
CA VAL A 145 -11.26 -18.45 1.69
C VAL A 145 -10.33 -19.35 2.52
N SER A 146 -10.89 -20.16 3.42
CA SER A 146 -10.13 -21.13 4.24
C SER A 146 -9.39 -22.17 3.41
N GLN A 147 -9.89 -22.54 2.24
CA GLN A 147 -9.31 -23.55 1.35
C GLN A 147 -8.12 -23.04 0.52
N LEU A 148 -7.80 -21.74 0.61
CA LEU A 148 -6.76 -21.12 -0.20
C LEU A 148 -5.40 -21.16 0.50
N SER A 149 -4.32 -21.28 -0.30
CA SER A 149 -2.95 -21.04 0.19
C SER A 149 -2.74 -19.56 0.56
N GLY A 150 -1.67 -19.24 1.33
CA GLY A 150 -1.35 -17.87 1.73
C GLY A 150 -1.27 -16.90 0.57
N GLY A 151 -0.55 -17.25 -0.50
CA GLY A 151 -0.43 -16.39 -1.68
C GLY A 151 -1.73 -16.25 -2.47
N GLN A 152 -2.61 -17.27 -2.47
CA GLN A 152 -3.94 -17.17 -3.06
C GLN A 152 -4.84 -16.25 -2.21
N LYS A 153 -4.80 -16.36 -0.88
CA LYS A 153 -5.52 -15.46 0.03
C LYS A 153 -5.09 -14.01 -0.19
N GLN A 154 -3.80 -13.75 -0.29
CA GLN A 154 -3.29 -12.39 -0.53
C GLN A 154 -3.84 -11.79 -1.82
N ARG A 155 -3.90 -12.57 -2.92
CA ARG A 155 -4.50 -12.12 -4.18
C ARG A 155 -5.99 -11.82 -4.05
N VAL A 156 -6.72 -12.60 -3.25
CA VAL A 156 -8.17 -12.36 -3.01
C VAL A 156 -8.38 -11.08 -2.20
N TRP A 157 -7.53 -10.79 -1.21
CA TRP A 157 -7.61 -9.51 -0.49
C TRP A 157 -7.31 -8.32 -1.39
N ILE A 158 -6.33 -8.45 -2.30
CA ILE A 158 -6.07 -7.44 -3.33
C ILE A 158 -7.29 -7.32 -4.27
N ALA A 159 -7.91 -8.44 -4.68
CA ALA A 159 -9.12 -8.41 -5.51
C ALA A 159 -10.27 -7.65 -4.82
N MET A 160 -10.49 -7.87 -3.53
CA MET A 160 -11.48 -7.12 -2.75
C MET A 160 -11.18 -5.60 -2.77
N ALA A 161 -9.92 -5.23 -2.57
CA ALA A 161 -9.49 -3.83 -2.63
C ALA A 161 -9.68 -3.23 -4.03
N LEU A 162 -9.41 -4.00 -5.10
CA LEU A 162 -9.61 -3.55 -6.49
C LEU A 162 -11.11 -3.42 -6.85
N ALA A 163 -11.95 -4.33 -6.35
CA ALA A 163 -13.41 -4.25 -6.54
C ALA A 163 -13.99 -2.97 -5.92
N GLN A 164 -13.31 -2.35 -4.97
CA GLN A 164 -13.68 -1.07 -4.36
C GLN A 164 -13.59 0.10 -5.37
N ASP A 165 -12.94 -0.06 -6.53
CA ASP A 165 -12.81 0.95 -7.59
C ASP A 165 -12.15 2.26 -7.13
N ALA A 166 -11.35 2.20 -6.08
CA ALA A 166 -10.52 3.29 -5.60
C ALA A 166 -9.22 3.37 -6.43
N LYS A 167 -8.72 4.58 -6.68
CA LYS A 167 -7.49 4.77 -7.47
C LYS A 167 -6.22 4.75 -6.61
N VAL A 168 -6.35 4.85 -5.32
CA VAL A 168 -5.24 4.78 -4.36
C VAL A 168 -5.30 3.46 -3.62
N LEU A 169 -4.21 2.71 -3.64
CA LEU A 169 -4.09 1.41 -2.98
C LEU A 169 -2.98 1.46 -1.92
N LEU A 170 -3.35 1.26 -0.68
CA LEU A 170 -2.43 1.16 0.45
C LEU A 170 -2.22 -0.31 0.81
N LEU A 171 -0.96 -0.76 0.85
CA LEU A 171 -0.60 -2.16 1.10
C LEU A 171 0.35 -2.24 2.30
N ASP A 172 -0.10 -2.83 3.38
CA ASP A 172 0.74 -3.06 4.56
C ASP A 172 1.40 -4.44 4.47
N GLU A 173 2.68 -4.48 4.14
CA GLU A 173 3.51 -5.69 4.02
C GLU A 173 2.89 -6.80 3.14
N PRO A 174 2.56 -6.53 1.86
CA PRO A 174 1.81 -7.44 1.02
C PRO A 174 2.55 -8.74 0.67
N THR A 175 3.84 -8.83 0.95
CA THR A 175 4.70 -9.99 0.62
C THR A 175 5.12 -10.81 1.85
N THR A 176 4.79 -10.35 3.06
CA THR A 176 5.18 -11.02 4.31
C THR A 176 4.50 -12.39 4.45
N TYR A 177 5.22 -13.38 4.98
CA TYR A 177 4.80 -14.78 5.12
C TYR A 177 4.53 -15.55 3.81
N LEU A 178 4.92 -15.00 2.66
CA LEU A 178 4.84 -15.68 1.38
C LEU A 178 6.20 -16.26 0.97
N ASP A 179 6.19 -17.38 0.26
CA ASP A 179 7.41 -17.85 -0.41
C ASP A 179 7.82 -16.92 -1.55
N ILE A 180 9.07 -17.00 -1.98
CA ILE A 180 9.67 -16.10 -2.97
C ILE A 180 8.88 -16.05 -4.29
N ARG A 181 8.28 -17.18 -4.71
CA ARG A 181 7.48 -17.25 -5.93
C ARG A 181 6.24 -16.36 -5.81
N TYR A 182 5.51 -16.46 -4.69
CA TYR A 182 4.30 -15.68 -4.46
C TYR A 182 4.63 -14.20 -4.19
N GLN A 183 5.72 -13.90 -3.49
CA GLN A 183 6.20 -12.53 -3.31
C GLN A 183 6.39 -11.84 -4.67
N LEU A 184 7.16 -12.46 -5.58
CA LEU A 184 7.40 -11.91 -6.92
C LEU A 184 6.12 -11.78 -7.74
N GLN A 185 5.17 -12.70 -7.58
CA GLN A 185 3.89 -12.62 -8.28
C GLN A 185 3.02 -11.45 -7.77
N ILE A 186 3.04 -11.16 -6.47
CA ILE A 186 2.34 -10.01 -5.89
C ILE A 186 3.00 -8.71 -6.35
N LEU A 187 4.32 -8.61 -6.30
CA LEU A 187 5.04 -7.40 -6.73
C LEU A 187 4.84 -7.10 -8.23
N ARG A 188 4.83 -8.13 -9.07
CA ARG A 188 4.50 -7.97 -10.51
C ARG A 188 3.05 -7.53 -10.72
N LEU A 189 2.10 -8.04 -9.92
CA LEU A 189 0.72 -7.58 -9.96
C LEU A 189 0.64 -6.09 -9.57
N ILE A 190 1.33 -5.68 -8.51
CA ILE A 190 1.40 -4.27 -8.07
C ILE A 190 1.93 -3.37 -9.19
N ARG A 191 3.04 -3.74 -9.83
CA ARG A 191 3.58 -2.96 -10.97
C ARG A 191 2.58 -2.89 -12.12
N ARG A 192 1.97 -4.01 -12.47
CA ARG A 192 0.95 -4.06 -13.53
C ARG A 192 -0.24 -3.14 -13.22
N LEU A 193 -0.72 -3.12 -11.98
CA LEU A 193 -1.82 -2.23 -11.55
C LEU A 193 -1.44 -0.76 -11.72
N ASN A 194 -0.20 -0.40 -11.45
CA ASN A 194 0.28 0.96 -11.66
C ASN A 194 0.45 1.27 -13.16
N GLU A 195 1.19 0.45 -13.90
CA GLU A 195 1.59 0.71 -15.29
C GLU A 195 0.41 0.63 -16.27
N GLU A 196 -0.47 -0.38 -16.14
CA GLU A 196 -1.57 -0.61 -17.08
C GLU A 196 -2.88 0.07 -16.64
N TYR A 197 -3.10 0.25 -15.34
CA TYR A 197 -4.39 0.73 -14.80
C TYR A 197 -4.30 2.07 -14.07
N GLY A 198 -3.09 2.66 -13.96
CA GLY A 198 -2.87 3.98 -13.39
C GLY A 198 -3.15 4.10 -11.90
N PHE A 199 -3.00 3.00 -11.14
CA PHE A 199 -3.14 3.06 -9.68
C PHE A 199 -1.98 3.81 -9.05
N THR A 200 -2.30 4.66 -8.07
CA THR A 200 -1.32 5.16 -7.11
C THR A 200 -1.16 4.12 -6.00
N ILE A 201 0.04 3.65 -5.75
CA ILE A 201 0.27 2.57 -4.79
C ILE A 201 1.26 3.02 -3.73
N ILE A 202 0.88 2.91 -2.48
CA ILE A 202 1.76 3.16 -1.34
C ILE A 202 1.84 1.84 -0.56
N MET A 203 3.04 1.30 -0.42
CA MET A 203 3.23 0.01 0.25
C MET A 203 4.36 0.03 1.28
N VAL A 204 4.30 -0.89 2.23
CA VAL A 204 5.40 -1.19 3.14
C VAL A 204 6.09 -2.45 2.68
N LEU A 205 7.41 -2.43 2.54
CA LEU A 205 8.23 -3.63 2.29
C LEU A 205 9.39 -3.71 3.29
N HIS A 206 9.80 -4.96 3.59
CA HIS A 206 10.98 -5.22 4.41
C HIS A 206 12.23 -5.49 3.57
N ASP A 207 12.06 -6.06 2.39
CA ASP A 207 13.18 -6.38 1.49
C ASP A 207 13.56 -5.13 0.69
N VAL A 208 14.79 -4.65 0.94
CA VAL A 208 15.32 -3.43 0.31
C VAL A 208 15.57 -3.65 -1.19
N ASN A 209 15.96 -4.88 -1.61
CA ASN A 209 16.11 -5.19 -3.02
C ASN A 209 14.75 -5.23 -3.74
N GLN A 210 13.71 -5.79 -3.12
CA GLN A 210 12.35 -5.69 -3.69
C GLN A 210 11.91 -4.22 -3.82
N SER A 211 12.19 -3.39 -2.82
CA SER A 211 11.89 -1.95 -2.87
C SER A 211 12.64 -1.25 -4.00
N LEU A 212 13.91 -1.61 -4.24
CA LEU A 212 14.73 -1.06 -5.32
C LEU A 212 14.13 -1.32 -6.71
N TYR A 213 13.53 -2.50 -6.93
CA TYR A 213 13.07 -2.91 -8.27
C TYR A 213 11.59 -2.68 -8.54
N TYR A 214 10.78 -2.59 -7.49
CA TYR A 214 9.32 -2.50 -7.63
C TYR A 214 8.73 -1.15 -7.24
N SER A 215 9.59 -0.14 -6.97
CA SER A 215 9.13 1.20 -6.59
C SER A 215 9.67 2.26 -7.56
N ASP A 216 8.91 3.32 -7.71
CA ASP A 216 9.34 4.55 -8.38
C ASP A 216 9.94 5.52 -7.36
N GLU A 217 9.42 5.47 -6.13
CA GLU A 217 9.89 6.30 -5.02
C GLU A 217 10.00 5.46 -3.73
N ILE A 218 10.97 5.81 -2.89
CA ILE A 218 11.15 5.24 -1.56
C ILE A 218 11.08 6.33 -0.52
N VAL A 219 10.38 6.03 0.57
CA VAL A 219 10.37 6.81 1.81
C VAL A 219 11.05 5.98 2.89
N ALA A 220 12.20 6.42 3.36
CA ALA A 220 12.94 5.77 4.42
C ALA A 220 12.61 6.40 5.79
N LEU A 221 12.04 5.60 6.69
CA LEU A 221 11.64 6.02 8.03
C LEU A 221 12.56 5.43 9.11
N LYS A 222 12.89 6.23 10.13
CA LYS A 222 13.56 5.79 11.37
C LYS A 222 13.05 6.60 12.55
N ALA A 223 12.70 5.94 13.64
CA ALA A 223 12.27 6.58 14.89
C ALA A 223 11.22 7.69 14.67
N GLY A 224 10.19 7.38 13.89
CA GLY A 224 9.07 8.30 13.63
C GLY A 224 9.36 9.48 12.70
N LYS A 225 10.52 9.50 12.03
CA LYS A 225 10.94 10.59 11.14
C LYS A 225 11.25 10.08 9.74
N CYS A 226 11.03 10.91 8.73
CA CYS A 226 11.52 10.68 7.38
C CYS A 226 13.02 11.01 7.33
N ILE A 227 13.83 10.01 6.96
CA ILE A 227 15.28 10.15 6.83
C ILE A 227 15.68 10.52 5.42
N ALA A 228 14.98 9.98 4.44
CA ALA A 228 15.16 10.27 3.02
C ALA A 228 13.89 9.92 2.24
N GLN A 229 13.65 10.65 1.15
CA GLN A 229 12.63 10.39 0.15
C GLN A 229 13.20 10.67 -1.23
N GLY A 230 12.96 9.78 -2.20
CA GLY A 230 13.42 9.95 -3.57
C GLY A 230 13.41 8.65 -4.35
N SER A 231 13.93 8.69 -5.59
CA SER A 231 13.99 7.49 -6.43
C SER A 231 14.92 6.43 -5.80
N PRO A 232 14.59 5.14 -5.94
CA PRO A 232 15.37 4.06 -5.35
C PRO A 232 16.86 4.13 -5.72
N GLN A 233 17.16 4.42 -6.98
CA GLN A 233 18.51 4.49 -7.52
C GLN A 233 19.33 5.64 -6.90
N GLN A 234 18.68 6.72 -6.53
CA GLN A 234 19.37 7.88 -5.95
C GLN A 234 19.61 7.70 -4.45
N ILE A 235 18.61 7.21 -3.71
CA ILE A 235 18.69 7.23 -2.25
C ILE A 235 19.17 5.91 -1.62
N LEU A 236 18.97 4.74 -2.26
CA LEU A 236 19.41 3.46 -1.70
C LEU A 236 20.93 3.28 -1.85
N THR A 237 21.65 3.90 -0.95
CA THR A 237 23.10 3.80 -0.79
C THR A 237 23.46 3.03 0.47
N GLY A 238 24.71 2.52 0.55
CA GLY A 238 25.21 1.89 1.77
C GLY A 238 25.14 2.83 2.99
N GLU A 239 25.34 4.13 2.76
CA GLU A 239 25.24 5.16 3.81
C GLU A 239 23.80 5.33 4.34
N LEU A 240 22.80 5.39 3.43
CA LEU A 240 21.39 5.44 3.86
C LEU A 240 21.02 4.18 4.64
N ILE A 241 21.44 3.01 4.17
CA ILE A 241 21.13 1.74 4.83
C ILE A 241 21.74 1.70 6.23
N GLN A 242 23.00 2.11 6.37
CA GLN A 242 23.66 2.25 7.67
C GLN A 242 22.87 3.21 8.57
N LYS A 243 22.46 4.37 8.03
CA LYS A 243 21.71 5.38 8.80
C LYS A 243 20.33 4.88 9.24
N VAL A 244 19.64 4.11 8.40
CA VAL A 244 18.26 3.65 8.66
C VAL A 244 18.25 2.39 9.53
N TYR A 245 19.07 1.39 9.20
CA TYR A 245 19.01 0.06 9.80
C TYR A 245 20.13 -0.25 10.82
N ASP A 246 21.10 0.67 10.97
CA ASP A 246 22.27 0.50 11.82
C ASP A 246 23.15 -0.72 11.43
N VAL A 247 23.13 -1.09 10.14
CA VAL A 247 23.93 -2.17 9.56
C VAL A 247 24.69 -1.70 8.34
N THR A 248 25.91 -2.17 8.15
CA THR A 248 26.70 -1.90 6.96
C THR A 248 26.41 -2.99 5.93
N LEU A 249 25.81 -2.61 4.79
CA LEU A 249 25.59 -3.49 3.65
C LEU A 249 26.37 -2.99 2.45
N LYS A 250 26.85 -3.92 1.62
CA LYS A 250 27.53 -3.57 0.38
C LYS A 250 26.52 -3.31 -0.73
N VAL A 251 26.64 -2.18 -1.38
CA VAL A 251 25.93 -1.90 -2.63
C VAL A 251 26.83 -2.26 -3.79
N SER A 252 26.37 -3.10 -4.68
CA SER A 252 27.14 -3.58 -5.85
C SER A 252 26.28 -3.55 -7.09
N ASP A 253 26.88 -3.17 -8.22
CA ASP A 253 26.23 -3.26 -9.53
C ASP A 253 26.69 -4.57 -10.20
N ILE A 254 25.74 -5.45 -10.52
CA ILE A 254 25.95 -6.74 -11.17
C ILE A 254 25.10 -6.74 -12.45
N ASP A 255 25.74 -6.93 -13.60
CA ASP A 255 25.10 -6.91 -14.92
C ASP A 255 24.23 -5.64 -15.16
N GLY A 256 24.73 -4.49 -14.72
CA GLY A 256 24.05 -3.20 -14.86
C GLY A 256 22.85 -2.99 -13.90
N LYS A 257 22.68 -3.91 -12.95
CA LYS A 257 21.64 -3.82 -11.93
C LYS A 257 22.27 -3.66 -10.55
N ARG A 258 21.71 -2.74 -9.77
CA ARG A 258 22.13 -2.50 -8.39
C ARG A 258 21.58 -3.55 -7.45
N PHE A 259 22.41 -4.02 -6.53
CA PHE A 259 22.02 -4.95 -5.46
C PHE A 259 22.57 -4.47 -4.12
N ILE A 260 21.79 -4.71 -3.09
CA ILE A 260 22.19 -4.50 -1.70
C ILE A 260 22.47 -5.89 -1.14
N LEU A 261 23.74 -6.15 -0.85
CA LEU A 261 24.23 -7.46 -0.44
C LEU A 261 24.45 -7.49 1.08
N PRO A 262 23.86 -8.48 1.79
CA PRO A 262 24.26 -8.76 3.17
C PRO A 262 25.73 -9.20 3.16
N VAL A 263 26.53 -8.62 4.02
CA VAL A 263 27.97 -8.95 4.18
C VAL A 263 28.13 -9.98 5.28
#